data_c76b760b02fc8e0a688d67a4fbb32cad
#
_entry.id   c76b760b02fc8e0a688d67a4fbb32cad
#
_cell.length_a   1.000
_cell.length_b   1.000
_cell.length_c   1.000
_cell.angle_alpha   90.00
_cell.angle_beta   90.00
_cell.angle_gamma   90.00
#
_symmetry.space_group_name_H-M   'P 1'
#
loop_
_entity.id
_entity.type
_entity.pdbx_description
1 polymer ?
#
loop_
_entity_poly.entity_id
_entity_poly.type
_entity_poly.pdbx_seq_one_letter_code
_entity_poly.pdbx_strand_id
1 'polypeptide(L)'
;AAAAKGGSQIYLKAGETMPVSDMLKSIAVSSANDCACAMAEHIAGSESAFVAMMNQRAQELGMNDTSFVNCTGLDDGADAVNHRTSAYDIALMSRQLLKYHPLIKNYTTIWMDTVRGGTFGLSNTNKLIRFYSGATGLKTGFTSGAGYCLSASAMRDGMELIAVVMGAETSQSRNAACKSLLDYGFANFAVVSPDLSDCDNQIPVRLGKDAGVSAVPEADMALLIDKAQKSGVTSGVTLEPTVTAPVSRGQRLGTLTVKSGDLVLKEVPLVAAQEVERLSYGEIYRMVLMRAAMAKADAPEAAKIPEKM
;
A
#
# COMPACT_ATOMS: atom_id res chain seq x y z
N ALA A 1 34.28 10.85 4.38
CA ALA A 1 33.70 11.75 3.35
C ALA A 1 32.41 12.41 3.85
N ALA A 2 31.53 11.68 4.54
CA ALA A 2 30.22 12.17 4.99
C ALA A 2 30.24 13.51 5.77
N ALA A 3 31.13 13.63 6.78
CA ALA A 3 31.26 14.85 7.60
C ALA A 3 31.69 16.11 6.81
N ALA A 4 32.16 15.97 5.58
CA ALA A 4 32.56 17.09 4.73
C ALA A 4 31.52 17.49 3.69
N LYS A 5 30.33 16.84 3.69
CA LYS A 5 29.26 17.21 2.76
C LYS A 5 28.68 18.57 3.06
N GLY A 6 28.42 19.34 2.00
CA GLY A 6 27.80 20.66 2.11
C GLY A 6 26.29 20.63 2.31
N GLY A 7 25.67 21.79 2.32
CA GLY A 7 24.22 21.96 2.43
C GLY A 7 23.68 21.67 3.83
N SER A 8 22.48 21.09 3.91
CA SER A 8 21.84 20.75 5.19
C SER A 8 22.53 19.57 5.86
N GLN A 9 22.83 19.67 7.15
CA GLN A 9 23.58 18.65 7.91
C GLN A 9 23.22 18.72 9.39
N ILE A 10 23.52 17.63 10.09
CA ILE A 10 23.53 17.59 11.56
C ILE A 10 24.95 17.66 12.13
N TYR A 11 25.95 17.92 11.27
CA TYR A 11 27.36 18.06 11.61
C TYR A 11 27.95 16.79 12.26
N LEU A 12 27.88 15.67 11.51
CA LEU A 12 28.49 14.40 11.91
C LEU A 12 30.00 14.55 12.13
N LYS A 13 30.49 13.91 13.16
CA LYS A 13 31.94 13.87 13.48
C LYS A 13 32.55 12.54 13.07
N ALA A 14 33.80 12.58 12.65
CA ALA A 14 34.54 11.34 12.37
C ALA A 14 34.58 10.44 13.61
N GLY A 15 34.22 9.17 13.46
CA GLY A 15 34.16 8.21 14.58
C GLY A 15 32.92 8.31 15.46
N GLU A 16 31.96 9.22 15.16
CA GLU A 16 30.68 9.28 15.87
C GLU A 16 29.84 8.04 15.58
N THR A 17 29.24 7.48 16.62
CA THR A 17 28.28 6.36 16.52
C THR A 17 26.87 6.89 16.74
N MET A 18 25.96 6.57 15.83
CA MET A 18 24.57 7.00 15.89
C MET A 18 23.65 5.86 15.46
N PRO A 19 22.47 5.68 16.09
CA PRO A 19 21.47 4.73 15.65
C PRO A 19 21.02 5.01 14.21
N VAL A 20 20.81 3.97 13.42
CA VAL A 20 20.27 4.08 12.04
C VAL A 20 18.94 4.84 12.01
N SER A 21 18.08 4.63 13.02
CA SER A 21 16.82 5.36 13.18
C SER A 21 17.00 6.88 13.29
N ASP A 22 18.02 7.34 14.01
CA ASP A 22 18.32 8.76 14.15
C ASP A 22 18.91 9.35 12.87
N MET A 23 19.70 8.56 12.14
CA MET A 23 20.19 8.95 10.81
C MET A 23 19.04 9.07 9.79
N LEU A 24 18.14 8.09 9.74
CA LEU A 24 16.95 8.16 8.87
C LEU A 24 16.04 9.33 9.24
N LYS A 25 15.85 9.58 10.54
CA LYS A 25 15.13 10.75 11.05
C LYS A 25 15.77 12.06 10.56
N SER A 26 17.08 12.19 10.69
CA SER A 26 17.84 13.37 10.26
C SER A 26 17.72 13.61 8.75
N ILE A 27 17.77 12.55 7.94
CA ILE A 27 17.59 12.62 6.48
C ILE A 27 16.16 13.06 6.13
N ALA A 28 15.15 12.42 6.73
CA ALA A 28 13.75 12.66 6.38
C ALA A 28 13.27 14.04 6.86
N VAL A 29 13.63 14.45 8.07
CA VAL A 29 13.14 15.67 8.74
C VAL A 29 13.96 16.90 8.32
N SER A 30 15.27 16.85 8.53
CA SER A 30 16.15 18.01 8.31
C SER A 30 16.96 17.96 7.01
N SER A 31 16.74 16.93 6.18
CA SER A 31 17.47 16.78 4.91
C SER A 31 19.00 16.67 5.09
N ALA A 32 19.47 15.97 6.11
CA ALA A 32 20.88 15.89 6.47
C ALA A 32 21.71 15.14 5.41
N ASN A 33 22.50 15.86 4.63
CA ASN A 33 23.34 15.32 3.55
C ASN A 33 24.48 14.46 4.09
N ASP A 34 25.07 14.85 5.22
CA ASP A 34 26.09 14.09 5.91
C ASP A 34 25.56 12.70 6.35
N CYS A 35 24.35 12.64 6.89
CA CYS A 35 23.70 11.37 7.20
C CYS A 35 23.41 10.55 5.96
N ALA A 36 22.93 11.17 4.87
CA ALA A 36 22.65 10.47 3.62
C ALA A 36 23.93 9.83 3.05
N CYS A 37 25.03 10.58 3.04
CA CYS A 37 26.33 10.07 2.59
C CYS A 37 26.86 8.94 3.50
N ALA A 38 26.76 9.10 4.83
CA ALA A 38 27.21 8.08 5.77
C ALA A 38 26.39 6.78 5.62
N MET A 39 25.08 6.88 5.40
CA MET A 39 24.23 5.73 5.14
C MET A 39 24.56 5.08 3.78
N ALA A 40 24.85 5.86 2.75
CA ALA A 40 25.28 5.35 1.46
C ALA A 40 26.60 4.56 1.57
N GLU A 41 27.59 5.12 2.29
CA GLU A 41 28.87 4.45 2.57
C GLU A 41 28.66 3.17 3.40
N HIS A 42 27.77 3.19 4.38
CA HIS A 42 27.46 2.02 5.21
C HIS A 42 26.81 0.88 4.42
N ILE A 43 25.88 1.20 3.52
CA ILE A 43 25.11 0.20 2.75
C ILE A 43 25.95 -0.41 1.62
N ALA A 44 26.71 0.41 0.89
CA ALA A 44 27.37 0.02 -0.36
C ALA A 44 28.90 0.08 -0.30
N GLY A 45 29.49 0.48 0.82
CA GLY A 45 30.94 0.64 1.00
C GLY A 45 31.50 1.95 0.44
N SER A 46 30.77 2.63 -0.47
CA SER A 46 31.10 3.96 -1.00
C SER A 46 29.87 4.68 -1.53
N GLU A 47 29.93 6.01 -1.61
CA GLU A 47 28.86 6.80 -2.24
C GLU A 47 28.66 6.42 -3.72
N SER A 48 29.74 6.20 -4.46
CA SER A 48 29.66 5.81 -5.88
C SER A 48 28.97 4.45 -6.09
N ALA A 49 29.28 3.48 -5.24
CA ALA A 49 28.60 2.18 -5.29
C ALA A 49 27.12 2.31 -4.94
N PHE A 50 26.78 3.16 -3.96
CA PHE A 50 25.38 3.43 -3.63
C PHE A 50 24.63 4.14 -4.77
N VAL A 51 25.25 5.10 -5.44
CA VAL A 51 24.69 5.78 -6.62
C VAL A 51 24.45 4.78 -7.76
N ALA A 52 25.32 3.81 -7.96
CA ALA A 52 25.08 2.72 -8.92
C ALA A 52 23.83 1.92 -8.56
N MET A 53 23.62 1.59 -7.26
CA MET A 53 22.39 0.94 -6.78
C MET A 53 21.15 1.83 -6.97
N MET A 54 21.26 3.16 -6.74
CA MET A 54 20.16 4.10 -6.98
C MET A 54 19.76 4.10 -8.46
N ASN A 55 20.72 4.16 -9.39
CA ASN A 55 20.44 4.13 -10.82
C ASN A 55 19.86 2.79 -11.28
N GLN A 56 20.39 1.67 -10.78
CA GLN A 56 19.80 0.36 -11.03
C GLN A 56 18.34 0.32 -10.58
N ARG A 57 18.06 0.82 -9.37
CA ARG A 57 16.69 0.85 -8.83
C ARG A 57 15.77 1.76 -9.65
N ALA A 58 16.27 2.86 -10.13
CA ALA A 58 15.53 3.77 -11.04
C ALA A 58 15.11 3.02 -12.32
N GLN A 59 16.02 2.27 -12.94
CA GLN A 59 15.72 1.45 -14.13
C GLN A 59 14.66 0.38 -13.83
N GLU A 60 14.78 -0.35 -12.72
CA GLU A 60 13.81 -1.37 -12.30
C GLU A 60 12.40 -0.78 -12.09
N LEU A 61 12.31 0.48 -11.68
CA LEU A 61 11.05 1.21 -11.49
C LEU A 61 10.53 1.86 -12.77
N GLY A 62 11.26 1.81 -13.88
CA GLY A 62 10.89 2.44 -15.14
C GLY A 62 11.05 3.97 -15.12
N MET A 63 11.95 4.52 -14.28
CA MET A 63 12.26 5.94 -14.18
C MET A 63 13.22 6.35 -15.31
N ASN A 64 12.68 6.50 -16.52
CA ASN A 64 13.49 6.64 -17.75
C ASN A 64 14.16 8.01 -17.91
N ASP A 65 13.66 9.04 -17.21
CA ASP A 65 14.21 10.39 -17.22
C ASP A 65 15.14 10.68 -16.05
N THR A 66 15.51 9.62 -15.28
CA THR A 66 16.28 9.76 -14.04
C THR A 66 17.69 9.25 -14.19
N SER A 67 18.65 10.08 -13.74
CA SER A 67 20.05 9.73 -13.57
C SER A 67 20.58 10.37 -12.29
N PHE A 68 21.09 9.55 -11.37
CA PHE A 68 21.72 10.00 -10.11
C PHE A 68 23.23 10.02 -10.27
N VAL A 69 23.89 11.09 -9.79
CA VAL A 69 25.37 11.18 -9.75
C VAL A 69 25.91 11.30 -8.32
N ASN A 70 25.06 11.58 -7.35
CA ASN A 70 25.37 11.54 -5.91
C ASN A 70 24.13 11.15 -5.12
N CYS A 71 24.29 10.89 -3.82
CA CYS A 71 23.19 10.48 -2.93
C CYS A 71 22.45 11.63 -2.25
N THR A 72 22.87 12.88 -2.46
CA THR A 72 22.37 14.08 -1.77
C THR A 72 21.52 14.99 -2.64
N GLY A 73 21.75 15.00 -3.95
CA GLY A 73 21.12 15.90 -4.89
C GLY A 73 21.79 17.28 -4.95
N LEU A 74 22.97 17.45 -4.38
CA LEU A 74 23.75 18.68 -4.52
C LEU A 74 24.27 18.84 -5.94
N ASP A 75 24.34 20.08 -6.44
CA ASP A 75 24.80 20.46 -7.78
C ASP A 75 26.23 21.04 -7.78
N ASP A 76 27.05 20.61 -6.83
CA ASP A 76 28.42 21.14 -6.58
C ASP A 76 29.54 20.35 -7.30
N GLY A 77 29.22 19.35 -8.10
CA GLY A 77 30.18 18.53 -8.85
C GLY A 77 30.21 18.82 -10.34
N ALA A 78 31.31 18.46 -11.00
CA ALA A 78 31.46 18.59 -12.46
C ALA A 78 30.38 17.80 -13.25
N ASP A 79 29.90 16.70 -12.68
CA ASP A 79 28.87 15.84 -13.27
C ASP A 79 27.43 16.24 -12.87
N ALA A 80 27.25 17.35 -12.12
CA ALA A 80 25.94 17.78 -11.65
C ALA A 80 24.91 17.97 -12.77
N VAL A 81 25.34 18.35 -13.98
CA VAL A 81 24.51 18.48 -15.18
C VAL A 81 23.80 17.17 -15.55
N ASN A 82 24.37 16.01 -15.16
CA ASN A 82 23.83 14.68 -15.38
C ASN A 82 22.89 14.22 -14.26
N HIS A 83 22.81 14.96 -13.14
CA HIS A 83 21.90 14.68 -12.05
C HIS A 83 20.50 15.21 -12.38
N ARG A 84 19.67 14.35 -12.94
CA ARG A 84 18.36 14.76 -13.47
C ARG A 84 17.27 13.75 -13.16
N THR A 85 16.04 14.22 -13.14
CA THR A 85 14.84 13.41 -12.98
C THR A 85 13.62 14.16 -13.54
N SER A 86 12.48 13.52 -13.61
CA SER A 86 11.18 14.12 -13.92
C SER A 86 10.23 14.06 -12.73
N ALA A 87 9.19 14.92 -12.73
CA ALA A 87 8.15 14.87 -11.71
C ALA A 87 7.43 13.51 -11.71
N TYR A 88 7.27 12.90 -12.89
CA TYR A 88 6.67 11.58 -13.04
C TYR A 88 7.52 10.48 -12.37
N ASP A 89 8.82 10.48 -12.65
CA ASP A 89 9.74 9.49 -12.06
C ASP A 89 9.81 9.59 -10.53
N ILE A 90 9.84 10.83 -10.01
CA ILE A 90 9.75 11.05 -8.55
C ILE A 90 8.42 10.54 -7.98
N ALA A 91 7.30 10.69 -8.71
CA ALA A 91 6.02 10.14 -8.29
C ALA A 91 6.03 8.60 -8.28
N LEU A 92 6.65 7.95 -9.29
CA LEU A 92 6.84 6.49 -9.33
C LEU A 92 7.64 6.00 -8.10
N MET A 93 8.79 6.63 -7.84
CA MET A 93 9.64 6.29 -6.68
C MET A 93 8.89 6.50 -5.36
N SER A 94 8.19 7.62 -5.23
CA SER A 94 7.40 7.95 -4.04
C SER A 94 6.28 6.94 -3.79
N ARG A 95 5.57 6.54 -4.85
CA ARG A 95 4.54 5.50 -4.79
C ARG A 95 5.12 4.16 -4.35
N GLN A 96 6.26 3.77 -4.91
CA GLN A 96 6.96 2.54 -4.54
C GLN A 96 7.34 2.56 -3.05
N LEU A 97 7.93 3.66 -2.58
CA LEU A 97 8.33 3.85 -1.19
C LEU A 97 7.13 3.73 -0.24
N LEU A 98 6.05 4.47 -0.50
CA LEU A 98 4.85 4.47 0.36
C LEU A 98 4.14 3.12 0.40
N LYS A 99 4.07 2.44 -0.75
CA LYS A 99 3.36 1.15 -0.88
C LYS A 99 4.10 -0.01 -0.22
N TYR A 100 5.41 -0.10 -0.41
CA TYR A 100 6.18 -1.27 0.01
C TYR A 100 7.04 -1.03 1.26
N HIS A 101 7.26 0.23 1.63
CA HIS A 101 8.02 0.63 2.82
C HIS A 101 7.24 1.66 3.67
N PRO A 102 6.00 1.35 4.09
CA PRO A 102 5.11 2.31 4.77
C PRO A 102 5.68 2.85 6.09
N LEU A 103 6.65 2.16 6.68
CA LEU A 103 7.36 2.61 7.89
C LEU A 103 8.09 3.94 7.69
N ILE A 104 8.35 4.36 6.45
CA ILE A 104 8.94 5.68 6.16
C ILE A 104 8.09 6.82 6.73
N LYS A 105 6.78 6.64 6.82
CA LYS A 105 5.86 7.62 7.40
C LYS A 105 6.15 7.93 8.86
N ASN A 106 6.73 6.98 9.61
CA ASN A 106 7.16 7.23 11.00
C ASN A 106 8.23 8.32 11.12
N TYR A 107 8.93 8.61 10.02
CA TYR A 107 9.94 9.66 9.95
C TYR A 107 9.43 10.90 9.20
N THR A 108 8.77 10.73 8.07
CA THR A 108 8.37 11.85 7.22
C THR A 108 7.25 12.71 7.81
N THR A 109 6.45 12.16 8.74
CA THR A 109 5.39 12.89 9.46
C THR A 109 5.87 13.65 10.69
N ILE A 110 7.10 13.48 11.09
CA ILE A 110 7.68 14.22 12.22
C ILE A 110 7.80 15.69 11.83
N TRP A 111 7.19 16.60 12.63
CA TRP A 111 7.34 18.02 12.42
C TRP A 111 8.62 18.56 13.08
N MET A 112 8.85 18.24 14.34
CA MET A 112 10.04 18.59 15.11
C MET A 112 10.42 17.43 16.02
N ASP A 113 11.72 17.17 16.15
CA ASP A 113 12.26 16.15 17.04
C ASP A 113 13.72 16.50 17.40
N THR A 114 14.38 15.62 18.10
CA THR A 114 15.79 15.76 18.47
C THR A 114 16.56 14.46 18.21
N VAL A 115 17.86 14.58 18.08
CA VAL A 115 18.82 13.47 18.07
C VAL A 115 19.94 13.74 19.08
N ARG A 116 20.88 12.81 19.22
CA ARG A 116 21.99 12.90 20.18
C ARG A 116 21.52 13.14 21.62
N GLY A 117 20.54 12.33 22.08
CA GLY A 117 20.02 12.45 23.44
C GLY A 117 19.36 13.81 23.74
N GLY A 118 18.78 14.45 22.76
CA GLY A 118 18.08 15.73 22.94
C GLY A 118 18.92 16.98 22.67
N THR A 119 20.21 16.82 22.34
CA THR A 119 21.13 17.97 22.21
C THR A 119 21.12 18.61 20.82
N PHE A 120 20.53 17.96 19.80
CA PHE A 120 20.43 18.51 18.45
C PHE A 120 18.98 18.49 17.96
N GLY A 121 18.41 19.68 17.69
CA GLY A 121 17.03 19.85 17.22
C GLY A 121 16.90 19.61 15.73
N LEU A 122 15.84 18.90 15.33
CA LEU A 122 15.43 18.70 13.95
C LEU A 122 14.12 19.42 13.68
N SER A 123 13.98 20.02 12.49
CA SER A 123 12.74 20.63 12.02
C SER A 123 12.47 20.22 10.58
N ASN A 124 11.23 19.79 10.30
CA ASN A 124 10.87 19.30 8.99
C ASN A 124 10.89 20.42 7.95
N THR A 125 11.63 20.17 6.87
CA THR A 125 11.71 21.06 5.73
C THR A 125 10.41 21.11 4.92
N ASN A 126 9.57 20.08 5.02
CA ASN A 126 8.25 20.01 4.41
C ASN A 126 7.19 20.64 5.34
N LYS A 127 6.87 21.91 5.10
CA LYS A 127 5.88 22.64 5.90
C LYS A 127 4.46 22.08 5.80
N LEU A 128 4.14 21.27 4.78
CA LEU A 128 2.81 20.64 4.64
C LEU A 128 2.53 19.68 5.80
N ILE A 129 3.55 19.07 6.40
CA ILE A 129 3.40 18.17 7.57
C ILE A 129 2.67 18.89 8.72
N ARG A 130 2.89 20.17 8.91
CA ARG A 130 2.22 20.94 9.96
C ARG A 130 0.93 21.60 9.49
N PHE A 131 0.88 22.05 8.23
CA PHE A 131 -0.13 23.01 7.76
C PHE A 131 -1.09 22.43 6.70
N TYR A 132 -1.00 21.14 6.40
CA TYR A 132 -1.92 20.47 5.47
C TYR A 132 -2.46 19.19 6.11
N SER A 133 -3.78 19.14 6.30
CA SER A 133 -4.46 18.00 6.93
C SER A 133 -4.24 16.71 6.15
N GLY A 134 -3.81 15.67 6.86
CA GLY A 134 -3.54 14.37 6.28
C GLY A 134 -2.16 14.23 5.61
N ALA A 135 -1.29 15.23 5.66
CA ALA A 135 0.05 15.13 5.08
C ALA A 135 0.85 13.98 5.70
N THR A 136 1.41 13.09 4.86
CA THR A 136 2.20 11.92 5.26
C THR A 136 3.67 12.01 4.86
N GLY A 137 4.04 12.98 4.03
CA GLY A 137 5.43 13.15 3.59
C GLY A 137 5.55 14.05 2.38
N LEU A 138 6.57 13.92 1.56
CA LEU A 138 7.75 13.04 1.70
C LEU A 138 9.02 13.87 1.86
N LYS A 139 9.49 14.52 0.76
CA LYS A 139 10.80 15.14 0.74
C LYS A 139 10.84 16.42 -0.09
N THR A 140 11.47 17.45 0.47
CA THR A 140 11.81 18.70 -0.22
C THR A 140 13.19 18.62 -0.84
N GLY A 141 13.41 19.38 -1.90
CA GLY A 141 14.72 19.65 -2.47
C GLY A 141 14.86 21.10 -2.89
N PHE A 142 16.09 21.60 -2.92
CA PHE A 142 16.44 22.90 -3.46
C PHE A 142 17.89 22.91 -3.88
N THR A 143 18.13 23.33 -5.10
CA THR A 143 19.43 23.83 -5.58
C THR A 143 19.18 25.06 -6.45
N SER A 144 20.23 25.86 -6.72
CA SER A 144 20.09 27.01 -7.60
C SER A 144 19.68 26.62 -9.02
N GLY A 145 20.10 25.46 -9.49
CA GLY A 145 19.75 24.93 -10.81
C GLY A 145 18.35 24.32 -10.88
N ALA A 146 17.94 23.58 -9.85
CA ALA A 146 16.67 22.86 -9.84
C ALA A 146 15.49 23.69 -9.32
N GLY A 147 15.72 24.83 -8.65
CA GLY A 147 14.67 25.56 -7.95
C GLY A 147 14.10 24.80 -6.75
N TYR A 148 12.94 25.22 -6.27
CA TYR A 148 12.28 24.57 -5.14
C TYR A 148 11.45 23.36 -5.59
N CYS A 149 11.78 22.18 -5.06
CA CYS A 149 11.15 20.93 -5.38
C CYS A 149 10.48 20.29 -4.15
N LEU A 150 9.41 19.53 -4.35
CA LEU A 150 8.73 18.76 -3.31
C LEU A 150 8.01 17.57 -3.92
N SER A 151 8.29 16.39 -3.40
CA SER A 151 7.36 15.28 -3.44
C SER A 151 6.54 15.30 -2.17
N ALA A 152 5.26 15.63 -2.28
CA ALA A 152 4.31 15.67 -1.17
C ALA A 152 3.41 14.44 -1.21
N SER A 153 3.04 13.91 -0.05
CA SER A 153 2.00 12.90 0.08
C SER A 153 1.01 13.26 1.17
N ALA A 154 -0.24 12.85 0.98
CA ALA A 154 -1.29 13.00 1.98
C ALA A 154 -2.29 11.85 1.87
N MET A 155 -2.87 11.46 3.01
CA MET A 155 -3.90 10.42 3.11
C MET A 155 -5.16 10.98 3.75
N ARG A 156 -6.32 10.74 3.09
CA ARG A 156 -7.65 11.03 3.61
C ARG A 156 -8.61 9.94 3.16
N ASP A 157 -9.50 9.52 4.03
CA ASP A 157 -10.57 8.58 3.72
C ASP A 157 -10.08 7.31 2.97
N GLY A 158 -8.94 6.76 3.40
CA GLY A 158 -8.33 5.57 2.78
C GLY A 158 -7.62 5.81 1.44
N MET A 159 -7.63 7.04 0.91
CA MET A 159 -6.95 7.42 -0.32
C MET A 159 -5.65 8.17 -0.02
N GLU A 160 -4.50 7.65 -0.48
CA GLU A 160 -3.22 8.32 -0.40
C GLU A 160 -2.83 8.89 -1.76
N LEU A 161 -2.60 10.20 -1.80
CA LEU A 161 -2.20 10.95 -3.00
C LEU A 161 -0.75 11.41 -2.90
N ILE A 162 -0.10 11.48 -4.06
CA ILE A 162 1.24 12.03 -4.21
C ILE A 162 1.16 13.20 -5.19
N ALA A 163 1.72 14.34 -4.81
CA ALA A 163 1.87 15.52 -5.65
C ALA A 163 3.35 15.89 -5.75
N VAL A 164 3.88 15.95 -6.97
CA VAL A 164 5.28 16.32 -7.22
C VAL A 164 5.34 17.66 -7.95
N VAL A 165 6.06 18.60 -7.35
CA VAL A 165 6.34 19.92 -7.95
C VAL A 165 7.84 20.10 -8.01
N MET A 166 8.34 20.51 -9.16
CA MET A 166 9.76 20.78 -9.43
C MET A 166 9.91 22.17 -10.05
N GLY A 167 11.06 22.79 -9.84
CA GLY A 167 11.40 24.04 -10.48
C GLY A 167 10.60 25.27 -10.02
N ALA A 168 10.00 25.24 -8.84
CA ALA A 168 9.28 26.42 -8.34
C ALA A 168 10.25 27.54 -7.93
N GLU A 169 9.85 28.80 -8.15
CA GLU A 169 10.67 29.98 -7.85
C GLU A 169 10.87 30.18 -6.34
N THR A 170 9.88 29.80 -5.53
CA THR A 170 9.92 29.98 -4.07
C THR A 170 9.41 28.75 -3.34
N SER A 171 9.80 28.59 -2.08
CA SER A 171 9.25 27.52 -1.23
C SER A 171 7.75 27.71 -0.99
N GLN A 172 7.23 28.93 -1.04
CA GLN A 172 5.81 29.23 -0.88
C GLN A 172 5.01 28.78 -2.12
N SER A 173 5.45 29.15 -3.32
CA SER A 173 4.80 28.74 -4.58
C SER A 173 4.81 27.23 -4.76
N ARG A 174 5.93 26.55 -4.44
CA ARG A 174 6.05 25.10 -4.41
C ARG A 174 5.01 24.45 -3.48
N ASN A 175 4.91 24.93 -2.24
CA ASN A 175 3.95 24.37 -1.27
C ASN A 175 2.50 24.66 -1.69
N ALA A 176 2.20 25.83 -2.23
CA ALA A 176 0.88 26.18 -2.76
C ALA A 176 0.47 25.28 -3.92
N ALA A 177 1.39 25.03 -4.88
CA ALA A 177 1.14 24.14 -6.00
C ALA A 177 0.88 22.69 -5.56
N CYS A 178 1.70 22.14 -4.63
CA CYS A 178 1.46 20.80 -4.08
C CYS A 178 0.11 20.72 -3.38
N LYS A 179 -0.24 21.74 -2.58
CA LYS A 179 -1.55 21.81 -1.91
C LYS A 179 -2.69 21.80 -2.92
N SER A 180 -2.63 22.62 -3.96
CA SER A 180 -3.67 22.69 -5.00
C SER A 180 -3.85 21.34 -5.72
N LEU A 181 -2.75 20.64 -6.03
CA LEU A 181 -2.80 19.32 -6.66
C LEU A 181 -3.45 18.27 -5.74
N LEU A 182 -3.08 18.26 -4.45
CA LEU A 182 -3.68 17.35 -3.47
C LEU A 182 -5.16 17.67 -3.23
N ASP A 183 -5.52 18.96 -3.10
CA ASP A 183 -6.90 19.39 -2.95
C ASP A 183 -7.75 19.01 -4.16
N TYR A 184 -7.21 19.17 -5.39
CA TYR A 184 -7.85 18.70 -6.62
C TYR A 184 -8.10 17.17 -6.55
N GLY A 185 -7.10 16.40 -6.18
CA GLY A 185 -7.23 14.95 -6.10
C GLY A 185 -8.31 14.52 -5.09
N PHE A 186 -8.29 15.09 -3.88
CA PHE A 186 -9.29 14.76 -2.85
C PHE A 186 -10.70 15.32 -3.15
N ALA A 187 -10.79 16.38 -3.95
CA ALA A 187 -12.09 16.91 -4.37
C ALA A 187 -12.76 16.04 -5.43
N ASN A 188 -11.98 15.49 -6.36
CA ASN A 188 -12.49 14.82 -7.55
C ASN A 188 -12.50 13.28 -7.47
N PHE A 189 -11.65 12.68 -6.65
CA PHE A 189 -11.50 11.22 -6.57
C PHE A 189 -11.88 10.69 -5.19
N ALA A 190 -12.27 9.42 -5.16
CA ALA A 190 -12.52 8.66 -3.94
C ALA A 190 -12.08 7.20 -4.13
N VAL A 191 -11.67 6.59 -3.04
CA VAL A 191 -11.52 5.13 -2.97
C VAL A 191 -12.82 4.54 -2.43
N VAL A 192 -13.31 3.52 -3.10
CA VAL A 192 -14.42 2.69 -2.63
C VAL A 192 -13.93 1.25 -2.50
N SER A 193 -14.30 0.62 -1.40
CA SER A 193 -14.09 -0.81 -1.18
C SER A 193 -15.45 -1.41 -0.90
N PRO A 194 -15.91 -2.38 -1.71
CA PRO A 194 -17.18 -3.06 -1.46
C PRO A 194 -17.17 -3.71 -0.08
N ASP A 195 -18.25 -3.53 0.67
CA ASP A 195 -18.47 -4.24 1.91
C ASP A 195 -19.12 -5.60 1.59
N LEU A 196 -18.52 -6.67 2.05
CA LEU A 196 -19.01 -8.04 1.90
C LEU A 196 -19.50 -8.64 3.22
N SER A 197 -19.56 -7.87 4.29
CA SER A 197 -19.96 -8.34 5.63
C SER A 197 -21.37 -8.93 5.66
N ASP A 198 -22.27 -8.38 4.84
CA ASP A 198 -23.66 -8.83 4.74
C ASP A 198 -23.89 -9.92 3.67
N CYS A 199 -22.84 -10.32 2.95
CA CYS A 199 -22.97 -11.38 1.94
C CYS A 199 -22.76 -12.76 2.56
N ASP A 200 -23.71 -13.66 2.34
CA ASP A 200 -23.46 -15.08 2.61
C ASP A 200 -22.42 -15.59 1.62
N ASN A 201 -21.20 -15.76 2.08
CA ASN A 201 -20.06 -16.20 1.29
C ASN A 201 -19.76 -17.69 1.47
N GLN A 202 -20.68 -18.44 2.12
CA GLN A 202 -20.56 -19.87 2.32
C GLN A 202 -21.20 -20.65 1.18
N ILE A 203 -20.43 -21.51 0.55
CA ILE A 203 -20.88 -22.37 -0.54
C ILE A 203 -20.94 -23.82 -0.03
N PRO A 204 -22.10 -24.50 -0.17
CA PRO A 204 -22.22 -25.90 0.18
C PRO A 204 -21.26 -26.78 -0.62
N VAL A 205 -20.55 -27.68 0.05
CA VAL A 205 -19.64 -28.64 -0.60
C VAL A 205 -20.24 -30.05 -0.58
N ARG A 206 -20.49 -30.57 -1.78
CA ARG A 206 -20.98 -31.97 -1.93
C ARG A 206 -19.81 -32.94 -1.81
N LEU A 207 -20.03 -34.04 -1.08
CA LEU A 207 -19.03 -35.08 -0.85
C LEU A 207 -17.73 -34.60 -0.21
N GLY A 208 -17.77 -33.44 0.47
CA GLY A 208 -16.64 -32.88 1.20
C GLY A 208 -16.62 -33.33 2.66
N LYS A 209 -15.43 -33.38 3.28
CA LYS A 209 -15.29 -33.56 4.72
C LYS A 209 -15.91 -32.40 5.48
N ASP A 210 -15.79 -31.16 4.94
CA ASP A 210 -16.50 -29.99 5.42
C ASP A 210 -17.78 -29.77 4.59
N ALA A 211 -18.84 -29.32 5.25
CA ALA A 211 -20.13 -29.09 4.63
C ALA A 211 -20.19 -27.84 3.75
N GLY A 212 -19.24 -26.92 3.93
CA GLY A 212 -19.17 -25.67 3.20
C GLY A 212 -17.75 -25.13 3.09
N VAL A 213 -17.55 -24.20 2.14
CA VAL A 213 -16.31 -23.46 1.93
C VAL A 213 -16.61 -21.97 1.81
N SER A 214 -15.79 -21.13 2.44
CA SER A 214 -15.91 -19.66 2.33
C SER A 214 -15.31 -19.20 1.02
N ALA A 215 -16.03 -18.32 0.30
CA ALA A 215 -15.53 -17.60 -0.85
C ALA A 215 -14.94 -16.25 -0.41
N VAL A 216 -13.71 -15.97 -0.80
CA VAL A 216 -12.99 -14.72 -0.48
C VAL A 216 -12.49 -14.07 -1.77
N PRO A 217 -12.35 -12.74 -1.82
CA PRO A 217 -11.77 -12.06 -2.98
C PRO A 217 -10.33 -12.52 -3.25
N GLU A 218 -10.02 -12.82 -4.51
CA GLU A 218 -8.67 -13.18 -4.92
C GLU A 218 -7.70 -12.00 -4.90
N ALA A 219 -8.20 -10.77 -5.04
CA ALA A 219 -7.43 -9.55 -5.09
C ALA A 219 -8.07 -8.42 -4.28
N ASP A 220 -7.30 -7.34 -4.08
CA ASP A 220 -7.78 -6.11 -3.45
C ASP A 220 -9.03 -5.58 -4.20
N MET A 221 -10.07 -5.29 -3.44
CA MET A 221 -11.34 -4.79 -3.95
C MET A 221 -11.38 -3.27 -4.08
N ALA A 222 -10.38 -2.57 -3.54
CA ALA A 222 -10.33 -1.12 -3.58
C ALA A 222 -10.29 -0.60 -5.03
N LEU A 223 -11.11 0.42 -5.29
CA LEU A 223 -11.26 1.09 -6.57
C LEU A 223 -11.11 2.59 -6.41
N LEU A 224 -10.27 3.20 -7.25
CA LEU A 224 -10.26 4.64 -7.42
C LEU A 224 -11.33 5.01 -8.44
N ILE A 225 -12.22 5.89 -8.06
CA ILE A 225 -13.34 6.38 -8.91
C ILE A 225 -13.45 7.89 -8.83
N ASP A 226 -14.17 8.48 -9.77
CA ASP A 226 -14.63 9.86 -9.64
C ASP A 226 -15.58 9.98 -8.46
N LYS A 227 -15.34 10.97 -7.61
CA LYS A 227 -16.12 11.18 -6.38
C LYS A 227 -17.62 11.39 -6.64
N ALA A 228 -17.97 11.99 -7.77
CA ALA A 228 -19.35 12.15 -8.20
C ALA A 228 -20.07 10.81 -8.42
N GLN A 229 -19.35 9.75 -8.74
CA GLN A 229 -19.90 8.42 -8.98
C GLN A 229 -20.08 7.60 -7.70
N LYS A 230 -19.53 8.06 -6.57
CA LYS A 230 -19.49 7.30 -5.31
C LYS A 230 -20.86 6.87 -4.81
N SER A 231 -21.86 7.75 -4.91
CA SER A 231 -23.24 7.46 -4.46
C SER A 231 -23.98 6.44 -5.32
N GLY A 232 -23.53 6.24 -6.56
CA GLY A 232 -24.10 5.26 -7.49
C GLY A 232 -23.38 3.91 -7.52
N VAL A 233 -22.34 3.73 -6.69
CA VAL A 233 -21.60 2.47 -6.64
C VAL A 233 -22.40 1.42 -5.89
N THR A 234 -22.58 0.29 -6.54
CA THR A 234 -23.22 -0.91 -5.98
C THR A 234 -22.29 -2.11 -6.17
N SER A 235 -22.39 -3.08 -5.28
CA SER A 235 -21.68 -4.34 -5.40
C SER A 235 -22.68 -5.49 -5.47
N GLY A 236 -22.39 -6.47 -6.32
CA GLY A 236 -23.17 -7.70 -6.44
C GLY A 236 -22.23 -8.90 -6.39
N VAL A 237 -22.63 -9.92 -5.62
CA VAL A 237 -21.91 -11.18 -5.51
C VAL A 237 -22.69 -12.25 -6.26
N THR A 238 -22.01 -12.97 -7.14
CA THR A 238 -22.55 -14.16 -7.81
C THR A 238 -21.68 -15.34 -7.43
N LEU A 239 -22.27 -16.34 -6.74
CA LEU A 239 -21.59 -17.54 -6.29
C LEU A 239 -22.14 -18.77 -6.98
N GLU A 240 -21.31 -19.80 -7.11
CA GLU A 240 -21.77 -21.14 -7.47
C GLU A 240 -22.73 -21.66 -6.40
N PRO A 241 -23.88 -22.20 -6.75
CA PRO A 241 -24.87 -22.65 -5.76
C PRO A 241 -24.36 -23.85 -4.93
N THR A 242 -23.42 -24.60 -5.46
CA THR A 242 -22.79 -25.75 -4.78
C THR A 242 -21.53 -26.16 -5.51
N VAL A 243 -20.55 -26.70 -4.82
CA VAL A 243 -19.35 -27.29 -5.40
C VAL A 243 -19.17 -28.73 -4.93
N THR A 244 -18.43 -29.52 -5.69
CA THR A 244 -18.15 -30.93 -5.34
C THR A 244 -16.69 -31.07 -4.94
N ALA A 245 -16.44 -31.73 -3.81
CA ALA A 245 -15.09 -32.01 -3.31
C ALA A 245 -14.34 -33.00 -4.24
N PRO A 246 -12.99 -32.88 -4.38
CA PRO A 246 -12.15 -31.98 -3.58
C PRO A 246 -12.24 -30.55 -4.09
N VAL A 247 -12.16 -29.57 -3.18
CA VAL A 247 -12.05 -28.14 -3.48
C VAL A 247 -10.65 -27.70 -3.09
N SER A 248 -9.91 -27.13 -4.03
CA SER A 248 -8.57 -26.61 -3.75
C SER A 248 -8.64 -25.17 -3.25
N ARG A 249 -7.76 -24.79 -2.35
CA ARG A 249 -7.59 -23.38 -1.97
C ARG A 249 -7.27 -22.55 -3.20
N GLY A 250 -7.94 -21.40 -3.37
CA GLY A 250 -7.80 -20.54 -4.56
C GLY A 250 -8.65 -20.99 -5.75
N GLN A 251 -9.42 -22.08 -5.65
CA GLN A 251 -10.38 -22.47 -6.69
C GLN A 251 -11.46 -21.40 -6.84
N ARG A 252 -11.76 -20.98 -8.08
CA ARG A 252 -12.82 -20.00 -8.35
C ARG A 252 -14.18 -20.54 -7.95
N LEU A 253 -14.92 -19.75 -7.18
CA LEU A 253 -16.23 -20.09 -6.63
C LEU A 253 -17.31 -19.08 -7.02
N GLY A 254 -16.91 -17.94 -7.61
CA GLY A 254 -17.85 -16.90 -7.99
C GLY A 254 -17.16 -15.64 -8.49
N THR A 255 -17.93 -14.58 -8.53
CA THR A 255 -17.44 -13.25 -8.95
C THR A 255 -18.12 -12.16 -8.13
N LEU A 256 -17.34 -11.22 -7.65
CA LEU A 256 -17.78 -9.93 -7.13
C LEU A 256 -17.77 -8.94 -8.30
N THR A 257 -18.90 -8.30 -8.58
CA THR A 257 -19.01 -7.25 -9.58
C THR A 257 -19.30 -5.91 -8.90
N VAL A 258 -18.49 -4.89 -9.18
CA VAL A 258 -18.68 -3.52 -8.71
C VAL A 258 -19.17 -2.68 -9.88
N LYS A 259 -20.28 -1.98 -9.72
CA LYS A 259 -20.93 -1.18 -10.76
C LYS A 259 -21.17 0.26 -10.29
N SER A 260 -21.25 1.18 -11.26
CA SER A 260 -21.81 2.53 -11.07
C SER A 260 -22.95 2.69 -12.09
N GLY A 261 -24.19 2.62 -11.61
CA GLY A 261 -25.34 2.43 -12.49
C GLY A 261 -25.19 1.15 -13.32
N ASP A 262 -25.28 1.26 -14.64
CA ASP A 262 -25.13 0.10 -15.56
C ASP A 262 -23.68 -0.19 -15.93
N LEU A 263 -22.73 0.70 -15.59
CA LEU A 263 -21.31 0.53 -15.93
C LEU A 263 -20.62 -0.41 -14.94
N VAL A 264 -20.06 -1.51 -15.43
CA VAL A 264 -19.19 -2.38 -14.65
C VAL A 264 -17.82 -1.71 -14.47
N LEU A 265 -17.47 -1.40 -13.22
CA LEU A 265 -16.20 -0.77 -12.87
C LEU A 265 -15.09 -1.80 -12.63
N LYS A 266 -15.45 -2.92 -11.99
CA LYS A 266 -14.49 -3.99 -11.67
C LYS A 266 -15.20 -5.31 -11.46
N GLU A 267 -14.53 -6.38 -11.87
CA GLU A 267 -14.87 -7.75 -11.50
C GLU A 267 -13.69 -8.37 -10.77
N VAL A 268 -13.96 -9.01 -9.64
CA VAL A 268 -12.97 -9.69 -8.82
C VAL A 268 -13.41 -11.14 -8.64
N PRO A 269 -12.59 -12.14 -9.00
CA PRO A 269 -12.90 -13.53 -8.72
C PRO A 269 -13.04 -13.75 -7.21
N LEU A 270 -14.03 -14.52 -6.82
CA LEU A 270 -14.19 -15.06 -5.48
C LEU A 270 -13.67 -16.49 -5.48
N VAL A 271 -12.75 -16.79 -4.59
CA VAL A 271 -12.01 -18.05 -4.54
C VAL A 271 -12.15 -18.73 -3.19
N ALA A 272 -11.94 -20.05 -3.16
CA ALA A 272 -11.99 -20.84 -1.94
C ALA A 272 -10.89 -20.37 -0.95
N ALA A 273 -11.29 -19.98 0.25
CA ALA A 273 -10.40 -19.55 1.32
C ALA A 273 -9.56 -20.71 1.87
N GLN A 274 -10.08 -21.92 1.80
CA GLN A 274 -9.48 -23.14 2.33
C GLN A 274 -9.69 -24.32 1.38
N GLU A 275 -8.91 -25.36 1.58
CA GLU A 275 -9.07 -26.64 0.92
C GLU A 275 -10.19 -27.44 1.62
N VAL A 276 -10.97 -28.22 0.83
CA VAL A 276 -11.93 -29.19 1.34
C VAL A 276 -11.67 -30.53 0.70
N GLU A 277 -11.22 -31.48 1.49
CA GLU A 277 -10.96 -32.85 1.06
C GLU A 277 -12.26 -33.60 0.74
N ARG A 278 -12.17 -34.55 -0.18
CA ARG A 278 -13.29 -35.44 -0.49
C ARG A 278 -13.45 -36.52 0.58
N LEU A 279 -14.70 -36.82 0.94
CA LEU A 279 -15.02 -37.98 1.75
C LEU A 279 -14.59 -39.28 1.05
N SER A 280 -13.98 -40.18 1.80
CA SER A 280 -13.71 -41.54 1.35
C SER A 280 -15.00 -42.36 1.20
N TYR A 281 -14.96 -43.43 0.43
CA TYR A 281 -16.11 -44.33 0.30
C TYR A 281 -16.60 -44.87 1.61
N GLY A 282 -15.70 -45.21 2.57
CA GLY A 282 -16.04 -45.67 3.89
C GLY A 282 -16.77 -44.64 4.74
N GLU A 283 -16.36 -43.38 4.67
CA GLU A 283 -17.02 -42.27 5.35
C GLU A 283 -18.41 -42.00 4.79
N ILE A 284 -18.57 -42.04 3.46
CA ILE A 284 -19.88 -41.91 2.79
C ILE A 284 -20.81 -43.02 3.20
N TYR A 285 -20.35 -44.27 3.20
CA TYR A 285 -21.14 -45.42 3.63
C TYR A 285 -21.60 -45.32 5.06
N ARG A 286 -20.69 -44.94 5.97
CA ARG A 286 -21.02 -44.71 7.40
C ARG A 286 -22.06 -43.61 7.58
N MET A 287 -21.94 -42.50 6.82
CA MET A 287 -22.89 -41.39 6.88
C MET A 287 -24.28 -41.79 6.42
N VAL A 288 -24.38 -42.59 5.32
CA VAL A 288 -25.66 -43.11 4.82
C VAL A 288 -26.31 -44.04 5.81
N LEU A 289 -25.54 -44.96 6.44
CA LEU A 289 -26.05 -45.85 7.46
C LEU A 289 -26.58 -45.11 8.70
N MET A 290 -25.82 -44.09 9.16
CA MET A 290 -26.28 -43.28 10.29
C MET A 290 -27.58 -42.53 9.98
N ARG A 291 -27.71 -41.91 8.80
CA ARG A 291 -28.94 -41.23 8.39
C ARG A 291 -30.11 -42.18 8.28
N ALA A 292 -29.91 -43.39 7.72
CA ALA A 292 -30.95 -44.39 7.65
C ALA A 292 -31.41 -44.88 9.02
N ALA A 293 -30.48 -45.03 9.97
CA ALA A 293 -30.80 -45.40 11.37
C ALA A 293 -31.61 -44.32 12.08
N MET A 294 -31.24 -43.03 11.91
CA MET A 294 -31.97 -41.91 12.49
C MET A 294 -33.36 -41.71 11.87
N ALA A 295 -33.48 -41.82 10.55
CA ALA A 295 -34.78 -41.73 9.86
C ALA A 295 -35.75 -42.82 10.30
N LYS A 296 -35.26 -43.97 10.76
CA LYS A 296 -36.09 -45.06 11.30
C LYS A 296 -36.56 -44.79 12.76
N ALA A 297 -35.80 -43.95 13.50
CA ALA A 297 -36.18 -43.55 14.87
C ALA A 297 -37.27 -42.46 14.87
N ASP A 298 -37.34 -41.64 13.83
CA ASP A 298 -38.32 -40.54 13.70
C ASP A 298 -39.62 -40.97 12.95
N ALA A 299 -39.77 -42.22 12.57
CA ALA A 299 -40.99 -42.69 11.94
C ALA A 299 -42.17 -42.68 12.95
N PRO A 300 -43.28 -41.97 12.67
CA PRO A 300 -44.43 -41.95 13.58
C PRO A 300 -44.97 -43.35 13.72
N GLU A 301 -45.22 -43.74 14.99
CA GLU A 301 -45.87 -45.02 15.35
C GLU A 301 -47.18 -45.18 14.55
N ALA A 302 -47.25 -46.24 13.71
CA ALA A 302 -48.40 -46.45 12.87
C ALA A 302 -49.67 -46.50 13.72
N ALA A 303 -50.58 -45.56 13.45
CA ALA A 303 -51.88 -45.51 14.14
C ALA A 303 -52.55 -46.88 14.02
N LYS A 304 -52.78 -47.53 15.18
CA LYS A 304 -53.56 -48.77 15.27
C LYS A 304 -54.98 -48.49 14.78
N ILE A 305 -55.34 -49.13 13.70
CA ILE A 305 -56.71 -49.12 13.17
C ILE A 305 -57.57 -49.84 14.19
N PRO A 306 -58.62 -49.21 14.75
CA PRO A 306 -59.51 -49.94 15.70
C PRO A 306 -60.30 -50.96 14.92
N GLU A 307 -60.23 -52.23 15.38
CA GLU A 307 -61.10 -53.30 14.89
C GLU A 307 -62.56 -52.92 15.26
N LYS A 308 -63.39 -52.80 14.22
CA LYS A 308 -64.82 -52.68 14.40
C LYS A 308 -65.40 -54.03 14.83
N MET A 309 -66.06 -54.08 15.97
CA MET A 309 -67.12 -55.10 16.29
C MET A 309 -68.39 -54.79 15.48
#